data_56e342c8035bda9d55665a9d3ef7205f
#
_entry.id   56e342c8035bda9d55665a9d3ef7205f
#
_cell.length_a   1.000
_cell.length_b   1.000
_cell.length_c   1.000
_cell.angle_alpha   90.00
_cell.angle_beta   90.00
_cell.angle_gamma   90.00
#
_symmetry.space_group_name_H-M   'P 1'
#
loop_
_entity.id
_entity.type
_entity.pdbx_description
1 polymer ?
#
loop_
_entity_poly.entity_id
_entity_poly.type
_entity_poly.pdbx_seq_one_letter_code
_entity_poly.pdbx_strand_id
1 'polypeptide(L)'
;MPTNKTTASADEKTQEGGFDLAAWLGAASRPERSVTLFAANALQADIGRWEQERDDLIDASQEEPSGSWGGPATGLDEQVDELNKRIADARKRLAATGQEFRVRSLDTDDLDRINREYPFPKDDDDDAKNRVMNDRYLAQMAEAVVYPRKLTPAELVELRKACGEAEFMKLFAATMDCMSENAASTPFWRGNSGSSRS
;
A
#
# COMPACT_ATOMS: atom_id res chain seq x y z
N MET A 1 -27.19 -31.38 -74.27
CA MET A 1 -27.16 -31.73 -72.85
C MET A 1 -26.16 -30.79 -72.17
N PRO A 2 -26.60 -29.67 -71.53
CA PRO A 2 -25.67 -28.80 -70.78
C PRO A 2 -25.69 -29.19 -69.30
N THR A 3 -24.57 -29.40 -68.76
CA THR A 3 -24.31 -29.65 -67.31
C THR A 3 -24.21 -28.33 -66.58
N ASN A 4 -25.11 -28.11 -65.64
CA ASN A 4 -25.12 -26.99 -64.71
C ASN A 4 -23.97 -27.15 -63.70
N LYS A 5 -23.11 -26.14 -63.66
CA LYS A 5 -22.05 -25.99 -62.68
C LYS A 5 -22.55 -25.07 -61.60
N THR A 6 -22.94 -25.65 -60.46
CA THR A 6 -23.31 -24.92 -59.26
C THR A 6 -22.06 -24.37 -58.62
N THR A 7 -21.91 -23.06 -58.64
CA THR A 7 -20.92 -22.35 -57.87
C THR A 7 -21.39 -22.25 -56.41
N ALA A 8 -20.68 -22.94 -55.53
CA ALA A 8 -20.87 -22.77 -54.11
C ALA A 8 -20.30 -21.41 -53.70
N SER A 9 -21.20 -20.56 -53.25
CA SER A 9 -20.86 -19.31 -52.57
C SER A 9 -20.27 -19.65 -51.18
N ALA A 10 -19.02 -19.33 -51.00
CA ALA A 10 -18.40 -19.37 -49.71
C ALA A 10 -18.96 -18.20 -48.88
N ASP A 11 -19.85 -18.53 -47.95
CA ASP A 11 -20.27 -17.61 -46.92
C ASP A 11 -19.06 -17.27 -46.06
N GLU A 12 -18.47 -16.14 -46.31
CA GLU A 12 -17.49 -15.45 -45.47
C GLU A 12 -18.24 -14.99 -44.22
N LYS A 13 -18.29 -15.86 -43.23
CA LYS A 13 -18.67 -15.49 -41.87
C LYS A 13 -17.66 -14.48 -41.35
N THR A 14 -17.90 -13.21 -41.63
CA THR A 14 -17.30 -12.10 -40.89
C THR A 14 -17.78 -12.25 -39.44
N GLN A 15 -16.93 -12.83 -38.60
CA GLN A 15 -17.13 -12.82 -37.17
C GLN A 15 -16.97 -11.37 -36.74
N GLU A 16 -18.04 -10.60 -36.79
CA GLU A 16 -18.19 -9.35 -36.05
C GLU A 16 -18.17 -9.71 -34.58
N GLY A 17 -16.97 -9.90 -34.07
CA GLY A 17 -16.73 -9.91 -32.63
C GLY A 17 -16.98 -8.50 -32.09
N GLY A 18 -18.25 -8.14 -31.98
CA GLY A 18 -18.66 -6.88 -31.40
C GLY A 18 -18.05 -6.79 -30.01
N PHE A 19 -17.35 -5.69 -29.70
CA PHE A 19 -16.88 -5.41 -28.38
C PHE A 19 -18.03 -5.39 -27.38
N ASP A 20 -18.09 -6.36 -26.47
CA ASP A 20 -19.07 -6.41 -25.39
C ASP A 20 -18.58 -5.57 -24.22
N LEU A 21 -19.03 -4.30 -24.21
CA LEU A 21 -18.69 -3.36 -23.15
C LEU A 21 -19.14 -3.86 -21.76
N ALA A 22 -20.32 -4.51 -21.66
CA ALA A 22 -20.84 -4.98 -20.38
C ALA A 22 -19.99 -6.14 -19.81
N ALA A 23 -19.60 -7.08 -20.66
CA ALA A 23 -18.71 -8.17 -20.29
C ALA A 23 -17.31 -7.64 -19.92
N TRP A 24 -16.79 -6.66 -20.66
CA TRP A 24 -15.49 -6.04 -20.37
C TRP A 24 -15.53 -5.26 -19.07
N LEU A 25 -16.56 -4.44 -18.81
CA LEU A 25 -16.72 -3.73 -17.54
C LEU A 25 -16.92 -4.67 -16.36
N GLY A 26 -17.63 -5.79 -16.55
CA GLY A 26 -17.80 -6.82 -15.52
C GLY A 26 -16.51 -7.56 -15.18
N ALA A 27 -15.57 -7.64 -16.13
CA ALA A 27 -14.24 -8.22 -15.92
C ALA A 27 -13.21 -7.21 -15.36
N ALA A 28 -13.50 -5.92 -15.44
CA ALA A 28 -12.61 -4.87 -14.93
C ALA A 28 -12.54 -4.94 -13.40
N SER A 29 -11.38 -5.28 -12.87
CA SER A 29 -11.10 -5.22 -11.43
C SER A 29 -10.35 -3.94 -11.10
N ARG A 30 -10.71 -3.31 -9.97
CA ARG A 30 -9.95 -2.17 -9.45
C ARG A 30 -8.67 -2.67 -8.80
N PRO A 31 -7.53 -1.96 -8.93
CA PRO A 31 -6.32 -2.30 -8.20
C PRO A 31 -6.58 -2.42 -6.69
N GLU A 32 -6.07 -3.49 -6.10
CA GLU A 32 -6.12 -3.72 -4.66
C GLU A 32 -4.71 -3.92 -4.11
N ARG A 33 -4.48 -3.47 -2.88
CA ARG A 33 -3.25 -3.69 -2.13
C ARG A 33 -3.54 -4.16 -0.74
N SER A 34 -2.69 -5.07 -0.24
CA SER A 34 -2.71 -5.51 1.14
C SER A 34 -1.62 -4.84 1.94
N VAL A 35 -1.93 -4.47 3.17
CA VAL A 35 -0.99 -3.94 4.15
C VAL A 35 -1.29 -4.54 5.52
N THR A 36 -0.26 -4.94 6.26
CA THR A 36 -0.41 -5.40 7.64
C THR A 36 0.01 -4.28 8.59
N LEU A 37 -0.87 -3.93 9.52
CA LEU A 37 -0.61 -2.98 10.59
C LEU A 37 -0.46 -3.71 11.92
N PHE A 38 0.43 -3.21 12.78
CA PHE A 38 0.69 -3.77 14.09
C PHE A 38 0.26 -2.80 15.19
N ALA A 39 -0.50 -3.30 16.17
CA ALA A 39 -1.05 -2.47 17.25
C ALA A 39 -0.11 -2.31 18.47
N ALA A 40 1.11 -2.86 18.42
CA ALA A 40 2.02 -2.90 19.56
C ALA A 40 3.25 -1.96 19.37
N ASN A 41 3.01 -0.66 19.25
CA ASN A 41 4.06 0.34 19.03
C ASN A 41 5.19 0.33 20.07
N ALA A 42 4.86 0.15 21.35
CA ALA A 42 5.85 0.07 22.41
C ALA A 42 6.82 -1.10 22.19
N LEU A 43 6.26 -2.26 21.77
CA LEU A 43 7.07 -3.44 21.47
C LEU A 43 7.97 -3.23 20.24
N GLN A 44 7.48 -2.49 19.24
CA GLN A 44 8.26 -2.15 18.05
C GLN A 44 9.42 -1.21 18.40
N ALA A 45 9.19 -0.22 19.26
CA ALA A 45 10.22 0.67 19.76
C ALA A 45 11.27 -0.09 20.61
N ASP A 46 10.83 -1.05 21.44
CA ASP A 46 11.72 -1.89 22.22
C ASP A 46 12.61 -2.76 21.32
N ILE A 47 12.04 -3.37 20.28
CA ILE A 47 12.81 -4.14 19.29
C ILE A 47 13.90 -3.27 18.67
N GLY A 48 13.55 -2.07 18.17
CA GLY A 48 14.54 -1.17 17.57
C GLY A 48 15.66 -0.78 18.52
N ARG A 49 15.35 -0.54 19.80
CA ARG A 49 16.37 -0.25 20.82
C ARG A 49 17.30 -1.44 21.08
N TRP A 50 16.76 -2.65 21.20
CA TRP A 50 17.57 -3.86 21.40
C TRP A 50 18.41 -4.24 20.18
N GLU A 51 17.91 -3.96 18.98
CA GLU A 51 18.68 -4.13 17.73
C GLU A 51 19.88 -3.17 17.72
N GLN A 52 19.67 -1.91 18.09
CA GLN A 52 20.76 -0.94 18.21
C GLN A 52 21.78 -1.37 19.27
N GLU A 53 21.32 -1.76 20.47
CA GLU A 53 22.19 -2.24 21.56
C GLU A 53 23.01 -3.46 21.14
N ARG A 54 22.40 -4.39 20.42
CA ARG A 54 23.09 -5.57 19.87
C ARG A 54 24.16 -5.17 18.86
N ASP A 55 23.84 -4.26 17.95
CA ASP A 55 24.77 -3.82 16.91
C ASP A 55 25.95 -3.06 17.53
N ASP A 56 25.71 -2.22 18.52
CA ASP A 56 26.77 -1.53 19.29
C ASP A 56 27.71 -2.53 20.00
N LEU A 57 27.18 -3.63 20.56
CA LEU A 57 27.99 -4.69 21.18
C LEU A 57 28.84 -5.46 20.15
N ILE A 58 28.28 -5.74 18.98
CA ILE A 58 29.01 -6.40 17.88
C ILE A 58 30.14 -5.51 17.39
N ASP A 59 29.90 -4.22 17.20
CA ASP A 59 30.92 -3.27 16.74
C ASP A 59 32.03 -3.13 17.79
N ALA A 60 31.69 -3.04 19.07
CA ALA A 60 32.67 -3.02 20.17
C ALA A 60 33.55 -4.29 20.22
N SER A 61 32.96 -5.45 19.89
CA SER A 61 33.70 -6.72 19.84
C SER A 61 34.71 -6.78 18.68
N GLN A 62 34.49 -6.03 17.60
CA GLN A 62 35.38 -5.97 16.43
C GLN A 62 36.51 -4.96 16.61
N GLU A 63 36.33 -3.93 17.45
CA GLU A 63 37.33 -2.91 17.70
C GLU A 63 38.44 -3.36 18.71
N GLU A 64 38.21 -4.44 19.45
CA GLU A 64 39.25 -4.98 20.30
C GLU A 64 40.41 -5.60 19.48
N PRO A 65 41.64 -5.05 19.55
CA PRO A 65 42.75 -5.57 18.75
C PRO A 65 43.07 -7.01 19.18
N SER A 66 43.20 -7.90 18.22
CA SER A 66 43.54 -9.34 18.31
C SER A 66 44.94 -9.58 18.97
N GLY A 67 45.18 -9.00 20.13
CA GLY A 67 46.48 -9.00 20.79
C GLY A 67 46.47 -9.43 22.25
N SER A 68 45.35 -9.63 22.89
CA SER A 68 45.28 -10.07 24.28
C SER A 68 45.00 -11.57 24.34
N TRP A 69 45.98 -12.33 24.71
CA TRP A 69 45.87 -13.75 25.05
C TRP A 69 44.92 -13.94 26.23
N GLY A 70 43.70 -14.45 25.97
CA GLY A 70 42.90 -15.16 26.98
C GLY A 70 42.12 -14.30 27.96
N GLY A 71 41.43 -13.26 27.54
CA GLY A 71 40.40 -12.56 28.32
C GLY A 71 39.01 -12.65 27.65
N PRO A 72 37.93 -12.50 28.43
CA PRO A 72 36.62 -13.12 28.12
C PRO A 72 35.86 -12.44 26.98
N ALA A 73 36.07 -12.87 25.75
CA ALA A 73 35.13 -12.70 24.65
C ALA A 73 33.75 -13.36 24.96
N THR A 74 33.73 -14.29 25.90
CA THR A 74 32.55 -15.06 26.31
C THR A 74 31.42 -14.22 26.88
N GLY A 75 31.66 -13.07 27.48
CA GLY A 75 30.62 -12.25 28.09
C GLY A 75 29.85 -11.40 27.09
N LEU A 76 30.47 -10.95 25.98
CA LEU A 76 29.83 -10.17 24.94
C LEU A 76 28.97 -11.07 24.07
N ASP A 77 29.44 -12.25 23.70
CA ASP A 77 28.68 -13.23 22.92
C ASP A 77 27.41 -13.66 23.66
N GLU A 78 27.48 -13.88 24.99
CA GLU A 78 26.29 -14.18 25.79
C GLU A 78 25.28 -13.04 25.81
N GLN A 79 25.74 -11.78 25.87
CA GLN A 79 24.85 -10.61 25.83
C GLN A 79 24.17 -10.46 24.45
N VAL A 80 24.92 -10.65 23.37
CA VAL A 80 24.39 -10.64 22.00
C VAL A 80 23.35 -11.76 21.81
N ASP A 81 23.61 -12.96 22.33
CA ASP A 81 22.67 -14.08 22.26
C ASP A 81 21.40 -13.82 23.07
N GLU A 82 21.49 -13.21 24.24
CA GLU A 82 20.32 -12.85 25.04
C GLU A 82 19.46 -11.78 24.33
N LEU A 83 20.10 -10.75 23.74
CA LEU A 83 19.41 -9.74 22.95
C LEU A 83 18.72 -10.36 21.73
N ASN A 84 19.38 -11.27 21.02
CA ASN A 84 18.79 -11.99 19.90
C ASN A 84 17.56 -12.78 20.31
N LYS A 85 17.57 -13.45 21.47
CA LYS A 85 16.39 -14.15 22.01
C LYS A 85 15.25 -13.18 22.33
N ARG A 86 15.55 -12.07 23.01
CA ARG A 86 14.55 -11.02 23.32
C ARG A 86 13.92 -10.44 22.06
N ILE A 87 14.74 -10.12 21.07
CA ILE A 87 14.27 -9.61 19.76
C ILE A 87 13.37 -10.64 19.08
N ALA A 88 13.78 -11.91 19.05
CA ALA A 88 13.00 -12.97 18.41
C ALA A 88 11.63 -13.18 19.10
N ASP A 89 11.59 -13.21 20.42
CA ASP A 89 10.35 -13.34 21.20
C ASP A 89 9.44 -12.11 21.00
N ALA A 90 10.02 -10.91 21.01
CA ALA A 90 9.29 -9.68 20.79
C ALA A 90 8.71 -9.60 19.36
N ARG A 91 9.48 -9.98 18.34
CA ARG A 91 9.01 -10.06 16.95
C ARG A 91 7.87 -11.06 16.80
N LYS A 92 7.94 -12.22 17.47
CA LYS A 92 6.85 -13.20 17.49
C LYS A 92 5.57 -12.63 18.13
N ARG A 93 5.72 -11.92 19.24
CA ARG A 93 4.59 -11.25 19.90
C ARG A 93 4.04 -10.12 19.03
N LEU A 94 4.89 -9.33 18.39
CA LEU A 94 4.48 -8.27 17.46
C LEU A 94 3.69 -8.87 16.28
N ALA A 95 4.20 -9.95 15.68
CA ALA A 95 3.53 -10.62 14.57
C ALA A 95 2.11 -11.09 14.93
N ALA A 96 1.89 -11.50 16.18
CA ALA A 96 0.57 -11.91 16.66
C ALA A 96 -0.43 -10.73 16.78
N THR A 97 0.03 -9.48 16.75
CA THR A 97 -0.84 -8.28 16.77
C THR A 97 -1.13 -7.74 15.37
N GLY A 98 -0.56 -8.37 14.34
CA GLY A 98 -0.71 -7.96 12.95
C GLY A 98 -2.14 -8.15 12.45
N GLN A 99 -2.73 -7.09 11.92
CA GLN A 99 -4.01 -7.14 11.22
C GLN A 99 -3.81 -6.76 9.76
N GLU A 100 -4.24 -7.63 8.85
CA GLU A 100 -4.26 -7.33 7.43
C GLU A 100 -5.40 -6.37 7.12
N PHE A 101 -5.09 -5.37 6.31
CA PHE A 101 -6.05 -4.49 5.65
C PHE A 101 -5.88 -4.62 4.14
N ARG A 102 -6.99 -4.61 3.41
CA ARG A 102 -6.95 -4.46 1.95
C ARG A 102 -7.62 -3.17 1.56
N VAL A 103 -6.96 -2.43 0.70
CA VAL A 103 -7.45 -1.19 0.12
C VAL A 103 -7.60 -1.36 -1.39
N ARG A 104 -8.61 -0.70 -1.96
CA ARG A 104 -8.81 -0.66 -3.41
C ARG A 104 -8.86 0.79 -3.89
N SER A 105 -8.60 0.99 -5.18
CA SER A 105 -8.74 2.31 -5.76
C SER A 105 -10.19 2.79 -5.73
N LEU A 106 -10.37 4.10 -5.54
CA LEU A 106 -11.66 4.78 -5.61
C LEU A 106 -11.98 5.13 -7.06
N ASP A 107 -13.26 5.16 -7.41
CA ASP A 107 -13.71 5.72 -8.68
C ASP A 107 -13.95 7.24 -8.58
N THR A 108 -14.24 7.84 -9.73
CA THR A 108 -14.51 9.27 -9.83
C THR A 108 -15.75 9.67 -9.01
N ASP A 109 -16.77 8.82 -8.98
CA ASP A 109 -18.01 9.10 -8.26
C ASP A 109 -17.79 9.12 -6.75
N ASP A 110 -16.95 8.19 -6.22
CA ASP A 110 -16.55 8.17 -4.82
C ASP A 110 -15.77 9.46 -4.47
N LEU A 111 -14.81 9.86 -5.30
CA LEU A 111 -14.02 11.08 -5.10
C LEU A 111 -14.88 12.34 -5.17
N ASP A 112 -15.81 12.42 -6.12
CA ASP A 112 -16.73 13.56 -6.28
C ASP A 112 -17.69 13.65 -5.10
N ARG A 113 -18.15 12.52 -4.56
CA ARG A 113 -18.99 12.46 -3.37
C ARG A 113 -18.23 13.01 -2.15
N ILE A 114 -17.00 12.54 -1.92
CA ILE A 114 -16.14 13.00 -0.83
C ILE A 114 -15.84 14.50 -0.97
N ASN A 115 -15.51 14.97 -2.17
CA ASN A 115 -15.23 16.39 -2.43
C ASN A 115 -16.44 17.29 -2.14
N ARG A 116 -17.66 16.81 -2.41
CA ARG A 116 -18.90 17.54 -2.08
C ARG A 116 -19.21 17.54 -0.58
N GLU A 117 -18.90 16.45 0.10
CA GLU A 117 -19.13 16.31 1.55
C GLU A 117 -18.16 17.20 2.35
N TYR A 118 -16.92 17.34 1.88
CA TYR A 118 -15.88 18.14 2.52
C TYR A 118 -15.41 19.29 1.60
N PRO A 119 -16.23 20.34 1.39
CA PRO A 119 -15.88 21.43 0.49
C PRO A 119 -14.73 22.26 1.06
N PHE A 120 -13.84 22.76 0.21
CA PHE A 120 -12.82 23.70 0.65
C PHE A 120 -13.46 25.02 1.13
N PRO A 121 -12.89 25.62 2.20
CA PRO A 121 -13.33 26.92 2.67
C PRO A 121 -13.13 27.98 1.57
N LYS A 122 -14.03 28.97 1.53
CA LYS A 122 -13.94 30.08 0.56
C LYS A 122 -12.86 31.09 0.94
N ASP A 123 -12.56 31.16 2.23
CA ASP A 123 -11.56 32.08 2.77
C ASP A 123 -10.16 31.48 2.61
N ASP A 124 -9.14 32.36 2.56
CA ASP A 124 -7.74 31.95 2.38
C ASP A 124 -7.07 31.58 3.72
N ASP A 125 -7.81 30.84 4.55
CA ASP A 125 -7.32 30.30 5.82
C ASP A 125 -6.66 28.94 5.58
N ASP A 126 -5.33 28.91 5.65
CA ASP A 126 -4.54 27.71 5.44
C ASP A 126 -4.80 26.62 6.48
N ASP A 127 -5.09 26.99 7.73
CA ASP A 127 -5.44 26.01 8.77
C ASP A 127 -6.78 25.34 8.50
N ALA A 128 -7.77 26.11 8.02
CA ALA A 128 -9.05 25.55 7.62
C ALA A 128 -8.92 24.64 6.39
N LYS A 129 -8.10 25.04 5.40
CA LYS A 129 -7.79 24.18 4.22
C LYS A 129 -7.12 22.88 4.62
N ASN A 130 -6.12 22.94 5.53
CA ASN A 130 -5.41 21.75 6.00
C ASN A 130 -6.33 20.80 6.77
N ARG A 131 -7.26 21.32 7.59
CA ARG A 131 -8.27 20.48 8.25
C ARG A 131 -9.15 19.76 7.24
N VAL A 132 -9.71 20.49 6.28
CA VAL A 132 -10.56 19.87 5.23
C VAL A 132 -9.76 18.85 4.42
N MET A 133 -8.48 19.14 4.10
CA MET A 133 -7.64 18.18 3.38
C MET A 133 -7.41 16.89 4.17
N ASN A 134 -7.15 17.00 5.48
CA ASN A 134 -7.03 15.84 6.35
C ASN A 134 -8.34 15.03 6.44
N ASP A 135 -9.50 15.71 6.56
CA ASP A 135 -10.80 15.05 6.60
C ASP A 135 -11.12 14.33 5.29
N ARG A 136 -10.77 14.92 4.14
CA ARG A 136 -10.87 14.26 2.82
C ARG A 136 -10.00 13.02 2.74
N TYR A 137 -8.75 13.08 3.19
CA TYR A 137 -7.86 11.91 3.19
C TYR A 137 -8.40 10.79 4.07
N LEU A 138 -8.91 11.10 5.26
CA LEU A 138 -9.54 10.12 6.12
C LEU A 138 -10.80 9.51 5.47
N ALA A 139 -11.62 10.32 4.81
CA ALA A 139 -12.80 9.83 4.09
C ALA A 139 -12.42 8.94 2.88
N GLN A 140 -11.39 9.32 2.12
CA GLN A 140 -10.86 8.52 1.02
C GLN A 140 -10.32 7.17 1.51
N MET A 141 -9.52 7.17 2.57
CA MET A 141 -9.02 5.93 3.17
C MET A 141 -10.15 5.05 3.70
N ALA A 142 -11.16 5.63 4.37
CA ALA A 142 -12.32 4.91 4.88
C ALA A 142 -13.09 4.21 3.77
N GLU A 143 -13.30 4.88 2.63
CA GLU A 143 -13.95 4.31 1.46
C GLU A 143 -13.10 3.27 0.73
N ALA A 144 -11.77 3.48 0.70
CA ALA A 144 -10.83 2.58 0.04
C ALA A 144 -10.67 1.24 0.79
N VAL A 145 -10.78 1.21 2.12
CA VAL A 145 -10.63 -0.01 2.92
C VAL A 145 -11.80 -0.96 2.65
N VAL A 146 -11.48 -2.17 2.15
CA VAL A 146 -12.47 -3.21 1.84
C VAL A 146 -12.37 -4.44 2.74
N TYR A 147 -11.23 -4.64 3.42
CA TYR A 147 -11.02 -5.74 4.37
C TYR A 147 -10.24 -5.23 5.60
N PRO A 148 -10.54 -5.72 6.81
CA PRO A 148 -11.52 -6.76 7.17
C PRO A 148 -12.98 -6.33 7.02
N ARG A 149 -13.25 -5.05 7.00
CA ARG A 149 -14.55 -4.40 6.72
C ARG A 149 -14.33 -2.94 6.36
N LYS A 150 -15.34 -2.29 5.81
CA LYS A 150 -15.31 -0.83 5.67
C LYS A 150 -15.15 -0.17 7.03
N LEU A 151 -14.35 0.88 7.08
CA LEU A 151 -14.14 1.72 8.26
C LEU A 151 -14.79 3.09 8.06
N THR A 152 -15.08 3.74 9.16
CA THR A 152 -15.49 5.15 9.16
C THR A 152 -14.24 6.04 9.36
N PRO A 153 -14.29 7.33 8.99
CA PRO A 153 -13.21 8.27 9.29
C PRO A 153 -12.87 8.34 10.80
N ALA A 154 -13.88 8.26 11.67
CA ALA A 154 -13.67 8.24 13.11
C ALA A 154 -12.91 6.99 13.59
N GLU A 155 -13.24 5.81 13.04
CA GLU A 155 -12.52 4.58 13.36
C GLU A 155 -11.07 4.60 12.84
N LEU A 156 -10.78 5.27 11.71
CA LEU A 156 -9.42 5.48 11.26
C LEU A 156 -8.61 6.37 12.20
N VAL A 157 -9.23 7.40 12.81
CA VAL A 157 -8.58 8.21 13.85
C VAL A 157 -8.22 7.36 15.06
N GLU A 158 -9.14 6.48 15.53
CA GLU A 158 -8.83 5.57 16.62
C GLU A 158 -7.79 4.51 16.24
N LEU A 159 -7.83 3.99 15.03
CA LEU A 159 -6.80 3.10 14.49
C LEU A 159 -5.42 3.76 14.52
N ARG A 160 -5.32 5.02 14.05
CA ARG A 160 -4.08 5.81 14.08
C ARG A 160 -3.52 5.96 15.48
N LYS A 161 -4.39 6.21 16.48
CA LYS A 161 -3.99 6.29 17.90
C LYS A 161 -3.48 4.93 18.40
N ALA A 162 -4.14 3.85 18.03
CA ALA A 162 -3.80 2.50 18.48
C ALA A 162 -2.52 1.96 17.87
N CYS A 163 -2.32 2.10 16.55
CA CYS A 163 -1.14 1.59 15.85
C CYS A 163 0.01 2.60 15.73
N GLY A 164 -0.26 3.89 15.99
CA GLY A 164 0.69 4.99 15.86
C GLY A 164 0.90 5.47 14.43
N GLU A 165 1.56 6.63 14.33
CA GLU A 165 1.70 7.35 13.06
C GLU A 165 2.41 6.54 11.99
N ALA A 166 3.55 5.92 12.33
CA ALA A 166 4.39 5.20 11.37
C ALA A 166 3.65 4.00 10.73
N GLU A 167 2.91 3.24 11.53
CA GLU A 167 2.10 2.13 11.04
C GLU A 167 0.90 2.62 10.23
N PHE A 168 0.22 3.68 10.72
CA PHE A 168 -0.92 4.27 10.01
C PHE A 168 -0.52 4.82 8.64
N MET A 169 0.67 5.40 8.51
CA MET A 169 1.20 5.89 7.23
C MET A 169 1.38 4.78 6.18
N LYS A 170 1.54 3.52 6.58
CA LYS A 170 1.56 2.39 5.63
C LYS A 170 0.20 2.21 4.95
N LEU A 171 -0.90 2.34 5.71
CA LEU A 171 -2.26 2.28 5.15
C LEU A 171 -2.53 3.46 4.22
N PHE A 172 -2.10 4.66 4.61
CA PHE A 172 -2.20 5.85 3.77
C PHE A 172 -1.43 5.67 2.47
N ALA A 173 -0.16 5.24 2.53
CA ALA A 173 0.66 4.99 1.34
C ALA A 173 0.02 3.95 0.41
N ALA A 174 -0.44 2.81 0.95
CA ALA A 174 -1.12 1.79 0.16
C ALA A 174 -2.38 2.33 -0.53
N THR A 175 -3.13 3.21 0.13
CA THR A 175 -4.32 3.87 -0.46
C THR A 175 -3.92 4.80 -1.61
N MET A 176 -2.89 5.63 -1.41
CA MET A 176 -2.41 6.56 -2.44
C MET A 176 -1.82 5.80 -3.65
N ASP A 177 -1.08 4.72 -3.40
CA ASP A 177 -0.54 3.87 -4.46
C ASP A 177 -1.65 3.26 -5.32
N CYS A 178 -2.71 2.72 -4.70
CA CYS A 178 -3.87 2.20 -5.44
C CYS A 178 -4.53 3.27 -6.33
N MET A 179 -4.63 4.51 -5.84
CA MET A 179 -5.20 5.61 -6.61
C MET A 179 -4.29 6.05 -7.77
N SER A 180 -2.97 6.06 -7.55
CA SER A 180 -1.99 6.46 -8.58
C SER A 180 -1.86 5.41 -9.69
N GLU A 181 -1.95 4.12 -9.37
CA GLU A 181 -1.94 3.03 -10.37
C GLU A 181 -3.15 3.10 -11.30
N ASN A 182 -4.30 3.49 -10.78
CA ASN A 182 -5.50 3.69 -11.60
C ASN A 182 -5.30 4.83 -12.63
N ALA A 183 -4.53 5.85 -12.27
CA ALA A 183 -4.18 6.96 -13.17
C ALA A 183 -3.09 6.56 -14.19
N ALA A 184 -2.16 5.68 -13.82
CA ALA A 184 -1.04 5.25 -14.67
C ALA A 184 -1.42 4.15 -15.67
N SER A 185 -2.48 3.39 -15.40
CA SER A 185 -2.90 2.26 -16.25
C SER A 185 -3.74 2.65 -17.46
N THR A 186 -4.01 3.95 -17.68
CA THR A 186 -4.64 4.41 -18.92
C THR A 186 -3.58 4.63 -20.00
N PRO A 187 -3.42 3.73 -21.00
CA PRO A 187 -2.42 3.85 -22.06
C PRO A 187 -2.64 5.03 -22.99
N PHE A 188 -3.74 5.77 -22.81
CA PHE A 188 -4.24 6.76 -23.77
C PHE A 188 -3.56 8.13 -23.74
N TRP A 189 -2.68 8.43 -22.78
CA TRP A 189 -2.10 9.78 -22.62
C TRP A 189 -0.60 9.90 -22.91
N ARG A 190 0.03 8.89 -23.45
CA ARG A 190 1.30 9.16 -24.14
C ARG A 190 0.97 9.67 -25.54
N GLY A 191 0.53 10.91 -25.58
CA GLY A 191 0.41 11.68 -26.80
C GLY A 191 1.71 11.60 -27.56
N ASN A 192 1.60 11.10 -28.76
CA ASN A 192 2.61 11.10 -29.80
C ASN A 192 3.02 12.55 -30.05
N SER A 193 3.97 13.09 -29.27
CA SER A 193 4.67 14.31 -29.61
C SER A 193 5.61 13.96 -30.76
N GLY A 194 4.99 13.79 -31.94
CA GLY A 194 5.68 13.68 -33.21
C GLY A 194 6.55 14.91 -33.40
N SER A 195 7.81 14.73 -33.18
CA SER A 195 8.86 15.65 -33.61
C SER A 195 8.87 15.72 -35.12
N SER A 196 8.14 16.70 -35.70
CA SER A 196 8.39 17.15 -37.06
C SER A 196 9.64 18.01 -37.04
N ARG A 197 10.76 17.45 -37.43
CA ARG A 197 11.91 18.22 -37.90
C ARG A 197 11.84 18.23 -39.43
N SER A 198 11.62 19.41 -39.97
CA SER A 198 12.01 19.81 -41.30
C SER A 198 13.36 20.45 -41.24
#